data_2608d1e5e3da3298983af2459ec1c5f7
#
_entry.id   2608d1e5e3da3298983af2459ec1c5f7
#
_cell.length_a   1.000
_cell.length_b   1.000
_cell.length_c   1.000
_cell.angle_alpha   90.00
_cell.angle_beta   90.00
_cell.angle_gamma   90.00
#
_symmetry.space_group_name_H-M   'P 1'
#
loop_
_entity.id
_entity.type
_entity.pdbx_description
1 polymer ?
#
loop_
_entity_poly.entity_id
_entity_poly.type
_entity_poly.pdbx_seq_one_letter_code
_entity_poly.pdbx_strand_id
1 'polypeptide(L)'
;QGHRPLLTACDVYRPAAITQLQVVGKQLNIPVFEMGQIDPVQIAQEAVKYAGDHGNDMVFLDTAGRLHIDEALMDELKRIKAAVKPTEILLVVDAMTGQDAVNAATAFDEALGIDGVVLTKLDGDARGGAALSIRAATGKPIKFMGTGEKLDMIEPFHPDRMAQRILGMGDVLSFIERAEQSIDEEKAKKLEEKLKKNRFTLSDYYDQLVQLKSMGSFEQLAGMMPGQLGKQMANAELDPKMMAHTEAIILSMTPYERENPAVLG
;
A
#
# COMPACT_ATOMS: atom_id res chain seq x y z
N GLN A 1 -14.37 5.63 4.59
CA GLN A 1 -15.30 4.94 5.50
C GLN A 1 -16.67 5.57 5.39
N GLY A 2 -17.74 4.74 5.27
CA GLY A 2 -19.12 5.23 5.13
C GLY A 2 -19.62 5.34 3.69
N HIS A 3 -18.77 5.21 2.68
CA HIS A 3 -19.17 5.15 1.28
C HIS A 3 -19.52 3.72 0.84
N ARG A 4 -20.36 3.66 -0.21
CA ARG A 4 -20.75 2.41 -0.87
C ARG A 4 -20.16 2.37 -2.27
N PRO A 5 -18.86 1.98 -2.40
CA PRO A 5 -18.18 1.97 -3.67
C PRO A 5 -18.67 0.85 -4.59
N LEU A 6 -18.52 1.06 -5.91
CA LEU A 6 -18.66 0.09 -6.97
C LEU A 6 -17.35 0.06 -7.76
N LEU A 7 -16.76 -1.11 -7.94
CA LEU A 7 -15.63 -1.29 -8.84
C LEU A 7 -16.16 -1.67 -10.22
N THR A 8 -15.60 -1.10 -11.27
CA THR A 8 -16.04 -1.36 -12.66
C THR A 8 -14.88 -1.80 -13.52
N ALA A 9 -15.00 -2.98 -14.13
CA ALA A 9 -13.97 -3.57 -14.98
C ALA A 9 -14.06 -3.00 -16.42
N CYS A 10 -13.33 -1.94 -16.72
CA CYS A 10 -13.21 -1.37 -18.06
C CYS A 10 -11.94 -1.83 -18.81
N ASP A 11 -10.99 -2.52 -18.16
CA ASP A 11 -9.86 -3.17 -18.84
C ASP A 11 -10.30 -4.51 -19.42
N VAL A 12 -10.82 -4.45 -20.64
CA VAL A 12 -11.33 -5.62 -21.36
C VAL A 12 -10.27 -6.32 -22.21
N TYR A 13 -9.07 -5.74 -22.33
CA TYR A 13 -8.02 -6.20 -23.24
C TYR A 13 -7.09 -7.25 -22.59
N ARG A 14 -6.89 -7.16 -21.28
CA ARG A 14 -6.08 -8.16 -20.56
C ARG A 14 -6.98 -9.31 -20.09
N PRO A 15 -6.68 -10.56 -20.50
CA PRO A 15 -7.57 -11.70 -20.21
C PRO A 15 -7.90 -11.91 -18.72
N ALA A 16 -6.99 -11.53 -17.84
CA ALA A 16 -7.14 -11.73 -16.39
C ALA A 16 -7.63 -10.49 -15.63
N ALA A 17 -7.75 -9.31 -16.26
CA ALA A 17 -8.04 -8.05 -15.56
C ALA A 17 -9.40 -8.08 -14.86
N ILE A 18 -10.44 -8.53 -15.54
CA ILE A 18 -11.79 -8.64 -14.96
C ILE A 18 -11.78 -9.58 -13.75
N THR A 19 -11.19 -10.76 -13.91
CA THR A 19 -11.08 -11.74 -12.80
C THR A 19 -10.27 -11.21 -11.63
N GLN A 20 -9.18 -10.50 -11.93
CA GLN A 20 -8.34 -9.88 -10.90
C GLN A 20 -9.13 -8.85 -10.09
N LEU A 21 -9.89 -7.97 -10.77
CA LEU A 21 -10.73 -6.98 -10.08
C LEU A 21 -11.83 -7.64 -9.25
N GLN A 22 -12.42 -8.74 -9.74
CA GLN A 22 -13.42 -9.52 -8.98
C GLN A 22 -12.81 -10.12 -7.71
N VAL A 23 -11.58 -10.65 -7.77
CA VAL A 23 -10.87 -11.18 -6.59
C VAL A 23 -10.64 -10.07 -5.57
N VAL A 24 -10.16 -8.90 -6.00
CA VAL A 24 -9.95 -7.73 -5.13
C VAL A 24 -11.27 -7.25 -4.53
N GLY A 25 -12.32 -7.12 -5.33
CA GLY A 25 -13.65 -6.74 -4.85
C GLY A 25 -14.19 -7.70 -3.79
N LYS A 26 -14.00 -9.02 -3.99
CA LYS A 26 -14.40 -10.04 -3.01
C LYS A 26 -13.61 -9.93 -1.70
N GLN A 27 -12.29 -9.68 -1.77
CA GLN A 27 -11.45 -9.49 -0.58
C GLN A 27 -11.88 -8.27 0.25
N LEU A 28 -12.27 -7.19 -0.43
CA LEU A 28 -12.71 -5.95 0.20
C LEU A 28 -14.21 -5.91 0.52
N ASN A 29 -14.96 -6.94 0.14
CA ASN A 29 -16.42 -6.98 0.20
C ASN A 29 -17.09 -5.80 -0.55
N ILE A 30 -16.53 -5.45 -1.72
CA ILE A 30 -17.00 -4.39 -2.61
C ILE A 30 -17.57 -5.04 -3.88
N PRO A 31 -18.78 -4.64 -4.34
CA PRO A 31 -19.35 -5.17 -5.58
C PRO A 31 -18.51 -4.76 -6.78
N VAL A 32 -18.43 -5.66 -7.77
CA VAL A 32 -17.75 -5.43 -9.04
C VAL A 32 -18.76 -5.52 -10.16
N PHE A 33 -18.83 -4.47 -10.96
CA PHE A 33 -19.64 -4.42 -12.18
C PHE A 33 -18.77 -4.79 -13.39
N GLU A 34 -19.24 -5.70 -14.23
CA GLU A 34 -18.58 -6.12 -15.44
C GLU A 34 -19.62 -6.48 -16.51
N MET A 35 -19.26 -6.38 -17.76
CA MET A 35 -20.09 -6.73 -18.90
C MET A 35 -19.31 -7.57 -19.94
N GLY A 36 -18.23 -8.23 -19.52
CA GLY A 36 -17.35 -8.98 -20.40
C GLY A 36 -16.53 -8.08 -21.32
N GLN A 37 -16.20 -8.59 -22.49
CA GLN A 37 -15.33 -7.90 -23.47
C GLN A 37 -16.14 -7.10 -24.49
N ILE A 38 -16.76 -6.01 -24.06
CA ILE A 38 -17.46 -5.05 -24.93
C ILE A 38 -16.80 -3.68 -24.87
N ASP A 39 -17.36 -2.66 -25.57
CA ASP A 39 -16.82 -1.29 -25.56
C ASP A 39 -16.73 -0.74 -24.12
N PRO A 40 -15.54 -0.38 -23.63
CA PRO A 40 -15.34 0.19 -22.30
C PRO A 40 -16.18 1.44 -22.01
N VAL A 41 -16.49 2.23 -23.03
CA VAL A 41 -17.36 3.42 -22.88
C VAL A 41 -18.77 3.00 -22.47
N GLN A 42 -19.30 1.95 -23.08
CA GLN A 42 -20.61 1.41 -22.72
C GLN A 42 -20.59 0.83 -21.30
N ILE A 43 -19.53 0.08 -20.93
CA ILE A 43 -19.38 -0.46 -19.57
C ILE A 43 -19.41 0.67 -18.56
N ALA A 44 -18.67 1.75 -18.78
CA ALA A 44 -18.59 2.89 -17.88
C ALA A 44 -19.95 3.58 -17.70
N GLN A 45 -20.71 3.78 -18.79
CA GLN A 45 -22.05 4.38 -18.74
C GLN A 45 -23.05 3.52 -17.97
N GLU A 46 -23.09 2.21 -18.26
CA GLU A 46 -24.00 1.29 -17.57
C GLU A 46 -23.61 1.11 -16.09
N ALA A 47 -22.32 1.16 -15.76
CA ALA A 47 -21.87 1.12 -14.36
C ALA A 47 -22.35 2.32 -13.55
N VAL A 48 -22.29 3.54 -14.13
CA VAL A 48 -22.82 4.74 -13.43
C VAL A 48 -24.31 4.65 -13.22
N LYS A 49 -25.07 4.15 -14.20
CA LYS A 49 -26.50 3.90 -14.06
C LYS A 49 -26.78 2.84 -13.01
N TYR A 50 -26.09 1.71 -13.08
CA TYR A 50 -26.20 0.63 -12.09
C TYR A 50 -25.94 1.13 -10.67
N ALA A 51 -24.91 1.95 -10.49
CA ALA A 51 -24.58 2.54 -9.19
C ALA A 51 -25.75 3.38 -8.62
N GLY A 52 -26.38 4.21 -9.48
CA GLY A 52 -27.57 4.99 -9.10
C GLY A 52 -28.74 4.10 -8.66
N ASP A 53 -29.04 3.05 -9.44
CA ASP A 53 -30.15 2.13 -9.17
C ASP A 53 -29.93 1.28 -7.89
N HIS A 54 -28.67 1.00 -7.53
CA HIS A 54 -28.30 0.16 -6.38
C HIS A 54 -27.82 0.96 -5.17
N GLY A 55 -27.85 2.29 -5.26
CA GLY A 55 -27.49 3.17 -4.17
C GLY A 55 -26.00 3.18 -3.84
N ASN A 56 -25.12 2.87 -4.80
CA ASN A 56 -23.70 3.13 -4.69
C ASN A 56 -23.45 4.63 -4.87
N ASP A 57 -22.58 5.20 -4.04
CA ASP A 57 -22.29 6.64 -4.01
C ASP A 57 -20.88 6.97 -4.56
N MET A 58 -20.10 5.96 -4.93
CA MET A 58 -18.78 6.09 -5.51
C MET A 58 -18.55 4.99 -6.54
N VAL A 59 -18.07 5.35 -7.72
CA VAL A 59 -17.75 4.41 -8.81
C VAL A 59 -16.28 4.54 -9.18
N PHE A 60 -15.55 3.42 -9.15
CA PHE A 60 -14.18 3.33 -9.64
C PHE A 60 -14.20 2.64 -11.00
N LEU A 61 -13.70 3.32 -12.03
CA LEU A 61 -13.53 2.76 -13.36
C LEU A 61 -12.08 2.29 -13.51
N ASP A 62 -11.87 0.98 -13.49
CA ASP A 62 -10.54 0.38 -13.73
C ASP A 62 -10.34 0.24 -15.24
N THR A 63 -9.58 1.15 -15.82
CA THR A 63 -9.34 1.24 -17.27
C THR A 63 -8.03 0.59 -17.66
N ALA A 64 -7.90 0.24 -18.94
CA ALA A 64 -6.66 -0.33 -19.46
C ALA A 64 -5.47 0.62 -19.24
N GLY A 65 -4.36 0.06 -18.77
CA GLY A 65 -3.06 0.71 -18.68
C GLY A 65 -2.07 0.01 -19.63
N ARG A 66 -1.43 0.74 -20.54
CA ARG A 66 -0.39 0.23 -21.41
C ARG A 66 0.91 0.97 -21.20
N LEU A 67 2.04 0.25 -21.32
CA LEU A 67 3.40 0.80 -21.17
C LEU A 67 3.73 1.84 -22.25
N HIS A 68 3.11 1.74 -23.41
CA HIS A 68 3.30 2.69 -24.51
C HIS A 68 2.04 3.53 -24.67
N ILE A 69 2.26 4.83 -24.87
CA ILE A 69 1.20 5.79 -25.18
C ILE A 69 0.69 5.45 -26.58
N ASP A 70 -0.49 4.85 -26.61
CA ASP A 70 -1.19 4.40 -27.81
C ASP A 70 -2.33 5.39 -28.08
N GLU A 71 -2.39 5.94 -29.29
CA GLU A 71 -3.44 6.89 -29.69
C GLU A 71 -4.85 6.30 -29.51
N ALA A 72 -5.03 5.02 -29.82
CA ALA A 72 -6.32 4.35 -29.66
C ALA A 72 -6.76 4.29 -28.20
N LEU A 73 -5.84 4.00 -27.28
CA LEU A 73 -6.11 4.04 -25.83
C LEU A 73 -6.47 5.45 -25.38
N MET A 74 -5.72 6.46 -25.84
CA MET A 74 -6.00 7.85 -25.45
C MET A 74 -7.37 8.31 -25.95
N ASP A 75 -7.77 7.93 -27.17
CA ASP A 75 -9.09 8.24 -27.71
C ASP A 75 -10.21 7.51 -26.94
N GLU A 76 -9.99 6.26 -26.56
CA GLU A 76 -10.92 5.52 -25.69
C GLU A 76 -11.12 6.22 -24.37
N LEU A 77 -10.04 6.60 -23.67
CA LEU A 77 -10.10 7.29 -22.39
C LEU A 77 -10.78 8.66 -22.49
N LYS A 78 -10.54 9.41 -23.58
CA LYS A 78 -11.27 10.66 -23.86
C LYS A 78 -12.76 10.41 -24.05
N ARG A 79 -13.15 9.34 -24.75
CA ARG A 79 -14.56 8.94 -24.93
C ARG A 79 -15.21 8.57 -23.59
N ILE A 80 -14.52 7.78 -22.75
CA ILE A 80 -15.00 7.45 -21.41
C ILE A 80 -15.17 8.73 -20.59
N LYS A 81 -14.15 9.60 -20.54
CA LYS A 81 -14.22 10.89 -19.84
C LYS A 81 -15.41 11.73 -20.28
N ALA A 82 -15.64 11.84 -21.59
CA ALA A 82 -16.75 12.61 -22.14
C ALA A 82 -18.12 12.01 -21.77
N ALA A 83 -18.20 10.67 -21.74
CA ALA A 83 -19.43 9.93 -21.49
C ALA A 83 -19.90 9.99 -20.02
N VAL A 84 -18.98 9.84 -19.07
CA VAL A 84 -19.30 9.73 -17.63
C VAL A 84 -18.93 10.95 -16.81
N LYS A 85 -18.12 11.88 -17.36
CA LYS A 85 -17.66 13.10 -16.69
C LYS A 85 -17.14 12.81 -15.27
N PRO A 86 -16.06 12.04 -15.13
CA PRO A 86 -15.59 11.63 -13.81
C PRO A 86 -15.25 12.84 -12.93
N THR A 87 -15.48 12.71 -11.64
CA THR A 87 -15.12 13.73 -10.65
C THR A 87 -13.61 13.87 -10.52
N GLU A 88 -12.89 12.75 -10.73
CA GLU A 88 -11.45 12.67 -10.55
C GLU A 88 -10.83 11.66 -11.52
N ILE A 89 -9.69 12.02 -12.10
CA ILE A 89 -8.87 11.16 -12.95
C ILE A 89 -7.51 10.98 -12.27
N LEU A 90 -7.23 9.77 -11.82
CA LEU A 90 -5.97 9.40 -11.19
C LEU A 90 -5.12 8.57 -12.15
N LEU A 91 -3.90 9.02 -12.38
CA LEU A 91 -2.91 8.25 -13.12
C LEU A 91 -2.10 7.39 -12.16
N VAL A 92 -2.08 6.08 -12.39
CA VAL A 92 -1.25 5.13 -11.62
C VAL A 92 0.05 4.89 -12.36
N VAL A 93 1.18 5.15 -11.70
CA VAL A 93 2.52 5.09 -12.29
C VAL A 93 3.46 4.28 -11.41
N ASP A 94 4.29 3.47 -12.05
CA ASP A 94 5.37 2.73 -11.38
C ASP A 94 6.57 3.68 -11.17
N ALA A 95 6.94 3.92 -9.91
CA ALA A 95 8.05 4.81 -9.55
C ALA A 95 9.41 4.30 -10.05
N MET A 96 9.54 3.00 -10.29
CA MET A 96 10.79 2.38 -10.76
C MET A 96 11.07 2.60 -12.25
N THR A 97 10.07 3.01 -13.03
CA THR A 97 10.25 3.24 -14.49
C THR A 97 10.97 4.54 -14.83
N GLY A 98 11.31 5.35 -13.82
CA GLY A 98 12.16 6.53 -13.98
C GLY A 98 11.58 7.56 -14.94
N GLN A 99 12.32 7.89 -16.02
CA GLN A 99 11.92 8.92 -16.99
C GLN A 99 10.65 8.54 -17.77
N ASP A 100 10.40 7.25 -17.99
CA ASP A 100 9.18 6.80 -18.68
C ASP A 100 7.91 7.12 -17.87
N ALA A 101 8.00 7.08 -16.54
CA ALA A 101 6.92 7.55 -15.67
C ALA A 101 6.58 9.04 -15.89
N VAL A 102 7.60 9.87 -16.05
CA VAL A 102 7.43 11.31 -16.30
C VAL A 102 6.81 11.56 -17.67
N ASN A 103 7.32 10.88 -18.70
CA ASN A 103 6.81 10.99 -20.07
C ASN A 103 5.33 10.55 -20.14
N ALA A 104 5.00 9.43 -19.51
CA ALA A 104 3.62 8.95 -19.42
C ALA A 104 2.73 9.97 -18.71
N ALA A 105 3.15 10.47 -17.54
CA ALA A 105 2.36 11.44 -16.78
C ALA A 105 2.09 12.73 -17.57
N THR A 106 3.09 13.23 -18.28
CA THR A 106 2.93 14.42 -19.13
C THR A 106 1.92 14.17 -20.27
N ALA A 107 2.05 13.06 -20.98
CA ALA A 107 1.17 12.76 -22.10
C ALA A 107 -0.28 12.50 -21.66
N PHE A 108 -0.48 11.79 -20.52
CA PHE A 108 -1.83 11.59 -19.96
C PHE A 108 -2.44 12.90 -19.45
N ASP A 109 -1.63 13.80 -18.88
CA ASP A 109 -2.12 15.12 -18.45
C ASP A 109 -2.53 15.99 -19.63
N GLU A 110 -1.71 16.05 -20.69
CA GLU A 110 -2.02 16.78 -21.92
C GLU A 110 -3.29 16.26 -22.61
N ALA A 111 -3.46 14.92 -22.65
CA ALA A 111 -4.59 14.31 -23.35
C ALA A 111 -5.90 14.33 -22.55
N LEU A 112 -5.83 14.13 -21.23
CA LEU A 112 -6.98 13.91 -20.38
C LEU A 112 -7.16 14.98 -19.29
N GLY A 113 -6.10 15.72 -18.92
CA GLY A 113 -6.13 16.60 -17.78
C GLY A 113 -6.35 15.79 -16.49
N ILE A 114 -5.31 15.08 -16.03
CA ILE A 114 -5.37 14.30 -14.79
C ILE A 114 -5.50 15.20 -13.57
N ASP A 115 -6.12 14.70 -12.49
CA ASP A 115 -6.32 15.43 -11.25
C ASP A 115 -5.27 15.07 -10.18
N GLY A 116 -4.58 13.95 -10.37
CA GLY A 116 -3.54 13.50 -9.47
C GLY A 116 -2.86 12.22 -9.94
N VAL A 117 -1.81 11.87 -9.23
CA VAL A 117 -0.98 10.70 -9.52
C VAL A 117 -0.94 9.78 -8.29
N VAL A 118 -0.99 8.48 -8.54
CA VAL A 118 -0.73 7.42 -7.58
C VAL A 118 0.61 6.78 -7.95
N LEU A 119 1.59 6.83 -7.06
CA LEU A 119 2.89 6.21 -7.27
C LEU A 119 2.90 4.81 -6.64
N THR A 120 3.27 3.80 -7.42
CA THR A 120 3.42 2.42 -6.96
C THR A 120 4.89 2.04 -6.87
N LYS A 121 5.19 0.94 -6.17
CA LYS A 121 6.53 0.35 -6.00
C LYS A 121 7.56 1.31 -5.37
N LEU A 122 7.12 2.17 -4.48
CA LEU A 122 8.03 3.06 -3.75
C LEU A 122 8.91 2.33 -2.73
N ASP A 123 8.61 1.09 -2.41
CA ASP A 123 9.49 0.17 -1.67
C ASP A 123 10.79 -0.15 -2.42
N GLY A 124 10.75 -0.17 -3.76
CA GLY A 124 11.92 -0.32 -4.63
C GLY A 124 12.65 0.98 -4.98
N ASP A 125 11.99 2.14 -4.85
CA ASP A 125 12.61 3.46 -5.11
C ASP A 125 13.21 4.04 -3.83
N ALA A 126 14.49 3.73 -3.59
CA ALA A 126 15.22 4.14 -2.40
C ALA A 126 15.27 5.68 -2.18
N ARG A 127 15.06 6.48 -3.22
CA ARG A 127 15.20 7.95 -3.17
C ARG A 127 13.95 8.75 -3.47
N GLY A 128 12.88 8.12 -4.01
CA GLY A 128 11.63 8.82 -4.36
C GLY A 128 11.77 9.87 -5.46
N GLY A 129 12.79 9.75 -6.33
CA GLY A 129 13.10 10.72 -7.38
C GLY A 129 11.99 10.89 -8.41
N ALA A 130 11.24 9.82 -8.69
CA ALA A 130 10.09 9.84 -9.60
C ALA A 130 9.02 10.83 -9.13
N ALA A 131 8.76 10.93 -7.83
CA ALA A 131 7.78 11.84 -7.26
C ALA A 131 8.09 13.32 -7.60
N LEU A 132 9.35 13.74 -7.41
CA LEU A 132 9.77 15.11 -7.74
C LEU A 132 9.68 15.40 -9.22
N SER A 133 10.15 14.46 -10.06
CA SER A 133 10.18 14.64 -11.51
C SER A 133 8.78 14.73 -12.10
N ILE A 134 7.84 13.87 -11.69
CA ILE A 134 6.45 13.91 -12.13
C ILE A 134 5.77 15.20 -11.68
N ARG A 135 5.96 15.60 -10.41
CA ARG A 135 5.40 16.84 -9.90
C ARG A 135 5.93 18.06 -10.63
N ALA A 136 7.23 18.09 -10.94
CA ALA A 136 7.84 19.19 -11.69
C ALA A 136 7.34 19.27 -13.13
N ALA A 137 7.17 18.11 -13.80
CA ALA A 137 6.76 18.06 -15.20
C ALA A 137 5.27 18.38 -15.41
N THR A 138 4.38 17.86 -14.55
CA THR A 138 2.93 17.96 -14.72
C THR A 138 2.28 19.04 -13.87
N GLY A 139 2.92 19.46 -12.79
CA GLY A 139 2.30 20.34 -11.79
C GLY A 139 1.19 19.64 -10.96
N LYS A 140 0.91 18.36 -11.21
CA LYS A 140 -0.19 17.63 -10.56
C LYS A 140 0.24 17.06 -9.21
N PRO A 141 -0.68 17.03 -8.22
CA PRO A 141 -0.36 16.44 -6.92
C PRO A 141 -0.21 14.94 -7.00
N ILE A 142 0.74 14.38 -6.25
CA ILE A 142 0.74 12.97 -5.92
C ILE A 142 -0.22 12.81 -4.76
N LYS A 143 -1.21 11.92 -4.88
CA LYS A 143 -2.27 11.75 -3.87
C LYS A 143 -2.04 10.54 -2.99
N PHE A 144 -1.60 9.45 -3.59
CA PHE A 144 -1.36 8.20 -2.89
C PHE A 144 -0.04 7.59 -3.31
N MET A 145 0.48 6.75 -2.43
CA MET A 145 1.67 5.94 -2.68
C MET A 145 1.43 4.49 -2.27
N GLY A 146 1.90 3.55 -3.09
CA GLY A 146 1.93 2.13 -2.81
C GLY A 146 3.34 1.71 -2.42
N THR A 147 3.46 1.10 -1.24
CA THR A 147 4.72 0.68 -0.63
C THR A 147 4.88 -0.83 -0.55
N GLY A 148 4.03 -1.58 -1.26
CA GLY A 148 4.07 -3.03 -1.31
C GLY A 148 2.92 -3.62 -2.12
N GLU A 149 2.76 -4.96 -2.07
CA GLU A 149 1.78 -5.70 -2.88
C GLU A 149 0.43 -5.92 -2.19
N LYS A 150 0.34 -5.69 -0.89
CA LYS A 150 -0.91 -5.90 -0.14
C LYS A 150 -1.83 -4.70 -0.24
N LEU A 151 -3.14 -4.94 -0.12
CA LEU A 151 -4.18 -3.91 -0.23
C LEU A 151 -4.10 -2.83 0.85
N ASP A 152 -3.54 -3.15 2.00
CA ASP A 152 -3.32 -2.23 3.12
C ASP A 152 -2.02 -1.40 2.99
N MET A 153 -1.21 -1.66 1.94
CA MET A 153 0.04 -0.94 1.66
C MET A 153 -0.14 0.24 0.71
N ILE A 154 -1.32 0.83 0.67
CA ILE A 154 -1.57 2.11 0.01
C ILE A 154 -1.81 3.18 1.09
N GLU A 155 -1.10 4.29 0.99
CA GLU A 155 -1.20 5.37 1.95
C GLU A 155 -1.27 6.73 1.25
N PRO A 156 -1.86 7.77 1.88
CA PRO A 156 -1.81 9.14 1.38
C PRO A 156 -0.37 9.60 1.21
N PHE A 157 -0.13 10.39 0.16
CA PHE A 157 1.21 10.93 -0.07
C PHE A 157 1.48 12.13 0.85
N HIS A 158 2.56 12.05 1.63
CA HIS A 158 3.01 13.10 2.54
C HIS A 158 4.28 13.76 1.98
N PRO A 159 4.19 14.97 1.38
CA PRO A 159 5.33 15.62 0.74
C PRO A 159 6.53 15.84 1.67
N ASP A 160 6.26 16.21 2.92
CA ASP A 160 7.31 16.49 3.91
C ASP A 160 8.11 15.21 4.26
N ARG A 161 7.43 14.07 4.40
CA ARG A 161 8.08 12.77 4.65
C ARG A 161 8.90 12.33 3.45
N MET A 162 8.36 12.53 2.25
CA MET A 162 9.10 12.21 1.02
C MET A 162 10.34 13.08 0.86
N ALA A 163 10.25 14.38 1.17
CA ALA A 163 11.40 15.27 1.16
C ALA A 163 12.49 14.83 2.15
N GLN A 164 12.11 14.45 3.37
CA GLN A 164 13.04 13.91 4.37
C GLN A 164 13.71 12.61 3.89
N ARG A 165 12.94 11.71 3.28
CA ARG A 165 13.46 10.47 2.69
C ARG A 165 14.47 10.75 1.57
N ILE A 166 14.17 11.68 0.65
CA ILE A 166 15.07 12.09 -0.43
C ILE A 166 16.38 12.68 0.11
N LEU A 167 16.31 13.46 1.18
CA LEU A 167 17.47 14.06 1.84
C LEU A 167 18.27 13.06 2.70
N GLY A 168 17.83 11.81 2.79
CA GLY A 168 18.47 10.78 3.61
C GLY A 168 18.32 10.99 5.12
N MET A 169 17.33 11.79 5.54
CA MET A 169 17.04 12.05 6.95
C MET A 169 16.21 10.92 7.60
N GLY A 170 15.79 9.93 6.83
CA GLY A 170 14.90 8.86 7.27
C GLY A 170 13.44 9.32 7.42
N ASP A 171 12.53 8.37 7.52
CA ASP A 171 11.10 8.65 7.79
C ASP A 171 10.77 8.35 9.25
N VAL A 172 11.29 9.20 10.15
CA VAL A 172 11.13 9.05 11.59
C VAL A 172 9.66 9.18 12.01
N LEU A 173 8.87 10.02 11.33
CA LEU A 173 7.46 10.21 11.64
C LEU A 173 6.63 8.98 11.32
N SER A 174 6.83 8.37 10.14
CA SER A 174 6.16 7.11 9.80
C SER A 174 6.55 5.97 10.75
N PHE A 175 7.80 5.95 11.21
CA PHE A 175 8.25 5.01 12.22
C PHE A 175 7.51 5.20 13.56
N ILE A 176 7.40 6.45 14.03
CA ILE A 176 6.67 6.79 15.27
C ILE A 176 5.20 6.41 15.15
N GLU A 177 4.52 6.76 14.05
CA GLU A 177 3.11 6.42 13.83
C GLU A 177 2.85 4.92 13.78
N ARG A 178 3.72 4.14 13.12
CA ARG A 178 3.62 2.67 13.10
C ARG A 178 3.88 2.09 14.48
N ALA A 179 4.83 2.64 15.23
CA ALA A 179 5.08 2.25 16.61
C ALA A 179 3.85 2.56 17.48
N GLU A 180 3.26 3.74 17.37
CA GLU A 180 2.05 4.12 18.10
C GLU A 180 0.84 3.24 17.76
N GLN A 181 0.64 2.90 16.48
CA GLN A 181 -0.45 2.02 16.05
C GLN A 181 -0.28 0.56 16.52
N SER A 182 0.97 0.13 16.72
CA SER A 182 1.29 -1.24 17.16
C SER A 182 1.38 -1.38 18.68
N ILE A 183 1.48 -0.28 19.43
CA ILE A 183 1.55 -0.27 20.88
C ILE A 183 0.13 -0.21 21.45
N ASP A 184 -0.33 -1.36 21.94
CA ASP A 184 -1.49 -1.43 22.82
C ASP A 184 -1.04 -0.93 24.22
N GLU A 185 -1.44 0.29 24.58
CA GLU A 185 -1.05 0.93 25.83
C GLU A 185 -1.38 0.08 27.07
N GLU A 186 -2.48 -0.68 27.03
CA GLU A 186 -2.83 -1.58 28.13
C GLU A 186 -1.86 -2.76 28.22
N LYS A 187 -1.44 -3.31 27.09
CA LYS A 187 -0.45 -4.39 27.06
C LYS A 187 0.92 -3.91 27.49
N ALA A 188 1.32 -2.70 27.07
CA ALA A 188 2.59 -2.10 27.48
C ALA A 188 2.65 -1.87 29.01
N LYS A 189 1.59 -1.36 29.64
CA LYS A 189 1.50 -1.19 31.10
C LYS A 189 1.53 -2.52 31.85
N LYS A 190 0.80 -3.53 31.35
CA LYS A 190 0.82 -4.88 31.95
C LYS A 190 2.19 -5.53 31.84
N LEU A 191 2.89 -5.31 30.74
CA LEU A 191 4.25 -5.83 30.54
C LEU A 191 5.26 -5.15 31.49
N GLU A 192 5.18 -3.82 31.64
CA GLU A 192 6.01 -3.06 32.57
C GLU A 192 5.81 -3.54 34.04
N GLU A 193 4.56 -3.79 34.44
CA GLU A 193 4.26 -4.35 35.74
C GLU A 193 4.82 -5.77 35.95
N LYS A 194 4.72 -6.62 34.90
CA LYS A 194 5.27 -7.98 34.95
C LYS A 194 6.80 -7.97 35.04
N LEU A 195 7.48 -7.08 34.32
CA LEU A 195 8.92 -6.89 34.38
C LEU A 195 9.36 -6.41 35.76
N LYS A 196 8.68 -5.41 36.34
CA LYS A 196 8.96 -4.92 37.69
C LYS A 196 8.77 -6.00 38.76
N LYS A 197 7.86 -6.96 38.54
CA LYS A 197 7.58 -8.06 39.48
C LYS A 197 8.40 -9.34 39.19
N ASN A 198 9.36 -9.30 38.26
CA ASN A 198 10.14 -10.47 37.80
C ASN A 198 9.26 -11.65 37.34
N ARG A 199 8.13 -11.37 36.70
CA ARG A 199 7.14 -12.36 36.23
C ARG A 199 7.04 -12.41 34.70
N PHE A 200 8.13 -12.09 34.00
CA PHE A 200 8.21 -12.16 32.55
C PHE A 200 8.26 -13.63 32.10
N THR A 201 7.33 -14.03 31.23
CA THR A 201 7.17 -15.42 30.78
C THR A 201 7.58 -15.59 29.30
N LEU A 202 7.71 -16.84 28.85
CA LEU A 202 7.97 -17.12 27.43
C LEU A 202 6.76 -16.80 26.55
N SER A 203 5.53 -16.81 27.10
CA SER A 203 4.35 -16.29 26.41
C SER A 203 4.46 -14.79 26.17
N ASP A 204 4.90 -14.01 27.17
CA ASP A 204 5.13 -12.57 27.02
C ASP A 204 6.21 -12.27 25.95
N TYR A 205 7.27 -13.07 25.94
CA TYR A 205 8.33 -12.96 24.93
C TYR A 205 7.82 -13.27 23.51
N TYR A 206 6.99 -14.31 23.38
CA TYR A 206 6.35 -14.65 22.12
C TYR A 206 5.44 -13.53 21.60
N ASP A 207 4.63 -12.95 22.47
CA ASP A 207 3.76 -11.82 22.12
C ASP A 207 4.57 -10.61 21.62
N GLN A 208 5.73 -10.34 22.21
CA GLN A 208 6.65 -9.31 21.72
C GLN A 208 7.24 -9.63 20.34
N LEU A 209 7.62 -10.90 20.10
CA LEU A 209 8.09 -11.32 18.77
C LEU A 209 7.02 -11.14 17.69
N VAL A 210 5.77 -11.48 17.99
CA VAL A 210 4.63 -11.29 17.09
C VAL A 210 4.38 -9.81 16.82
N GLN A 211 4.46 -8.99 17.87
CA GLN A 211 4.31 -7.54 17.75
C GLN A 211 5.43 -6.92 16.89
N LEU A 212 6.68 -7.32 17.07
CA LEU A 212 7.79 -6.90 16.23
C LEU A 212 7.58 -7.29 14.76
N LYS A 213 7.09 -8.50 14.49
CA LYS A 213 6.76 -8.94 13.14
C LYS A 213 5.62 -8.12 12.50
N SER A 214 4.65 -7.68 13.30
CA SER A 214 3.51 -6.86 12.81
C SER A 214 3.92 -5.44 12.43
N MET A 215 5.03 -4.93 12.97
CA MET A 215 5.57 -3.59 12.65
C MET A 215 6.27 -3.52 11.27
N GLY A 216 6.43 -4.65 10.60
CA GLY A 216 7.10 -4.76 9.30
C GLY A 216 8.39 -5.57 9.36
N SER A 217 9.05 -5.78 8.20
CA SER A 217 10.36 -6.46 8.19
C SER A 217 11.41 -5.58 8.88
N PHE A 218 12.36 -6.21 9.54
CA PHE A 218 13.47 -5.52 10.21
C PHE A 218 14.28 -4.62 9.26
N GLU A 219 14.36 -5.02 7.99
CA GLU A 219 14.99 -4.24 6.93
C GLU A 219 14.20 -2.95 6.62
N GLN A 220 12.87 -3.01 6.67
CA GLN A 220 12.00 -1.83 6.50
C GLN A 220 12.17 -0.86 7.69
N LEU A 221 12.24 -1.40 8.91
CA LEU A 221 12.48 -0.60 10.12
C LEU A 221 13.87 0.04 10.11
N ALA A 222 14.91 -0.71 9.72
CA ALA A 222 16.27 -0.20 9.58
C ALA A 222 16.38 0.89 8.51
N GLY A 223 15.64 0.74 7.39
CA GLY A 223 15.58 1.74 6.31
C GLY A 223 14.91 3.06 6.70
N MET A 224 14.06 3.06 7.74
CA MET A 224 13.38 4.25 8.26
C MET A 224 14.23 5.04 9.28
N MET A 225 15.27 4.41 9.86
CA MET A 225 16.10 5.06 10.85
C MET A 225 17.19 5.94 10.23
N PRO A 226 17.42 7.17 10.72
CA PRO A 226 18.41 8.07 10.18
C PRO A 226 19.85 7.68 10.51
N GLY A 227 20.78 7.88 9.57
CA GLY A 227 22.21 7.89 9.78
C GLY A 227 22.87 6.55 10.13
N GLN A 228 23.78 6.56 11.11
CA GLN A 228 24.56 5.38 11.49
C GLN A 228 23.75 4.30 12.22
N LEU A 229 22.67 4.65 12.91
CA LEU A 229 21.79 3.72 13.59
C LEU A 229 21.08 2.78 12.61
N GLY A 230 20.55 3.30 11.51
CA GLY A 230 19.95 2.49 10.45
C GLY A 230 20.96 1.52 9.81
N LYS A 231 22.21 1.98 9.58
CA LYS A 231 23.29 1.12 9.08
C LYS A 231 23.73 0.06 10.09
N GLN A 232 23.78 0.38 11.38
CA GLN A 232 24.11 -0.58 12.42
C GLN A 232 23.01 -1.63 12.60
N MET A 233 21.74 -1.24 12.50
CA MET A 233 20.62 -2.17 12.53
C MET A 233 20.55 -3.05 11.27
N ALA A 234 20.79 -2.49 10.09
CA ALA A 234 20.87 -3.26 8.85
C ALA A 234 22.04 -4.25 8.82
N ASN A 235 23.14 -3.92 9.52
CA ASN A 235 24.30 -4.81 9.67
C ASN A 235 24.21 -5.76 10.89
N ALA A 236 23.23 -5.56 11.78
CA ALA A 236 22.92 -6.55 12.80
C ALA A 236 22.22 -7.72 12.07
N GLU A 237 22.98 -8.77 11.80
CA GLU A 237 22.49 -10.06 11.26
C GLU A 237 21.46 -10.69 12.21
N LEU A 238 20.29 -10.09 12.35
CA LEU A 238 19.13 -10.77 12.89
C LEU A 238 18.60 -11.67 11.76
N ASP A 239 19.18 -12.86 11.64
CA ASP A 239 18.76 -13.86 10.68
C ASP A 239 17.24 -14.12 10.86
N PRO A 240 16.41 -13.87 9.85
CA PRO A 240 14.97 -14.17 9.90
C PRO A 240 14.70 -15.63 10.29
N LYS A 241 15.64 -16.54 9.99
CA LYS A 241 15.60 -17.95 10.41
C LYS A 241 15.75 -18.09 11.93
N MET A 242 16.58 -17.27 12.58
CA MET A 242 16.76 -17.33 14.01
C MET A 242 15.48 -16.93 14.75
N MET A 243 14.78 -15.89 14.28
CA MET A 243 13.47 -15.50 14.83
C MET A 243 12.42 -16.60 14.63
N ALA A 244 12.38 -17.22 13.44
CA ALA A 244 11.47 -18.31 13.15
C ALA A 244 11.77 -19.57 13.99
N HIS A 245 13.05 -19.88 14.24
CA HIS A 245 13.46 -20.97 15.12
C HIS A 245 13.05 -20.69 16.57
N THR A 246 13.28 -19.48 17.08
CA THR A 246 12.88 -19.10 18.43
C THR A 246 11.36 -19.22 18.61
N GLU A 247 10.59 -18.75 17.64
CA GLU A 247 9.13 -18.91 17.62
C GLU A 247 8.72 -20.38 17.63
N ALA A 248 9.33 -21.21 16.80
CA ALA A 248 9.04 -22.64 16.72
C ALA A 248 9.36 -23.36 18.05
N ILE A 249 10.47 -23.00 18.70
CA ILE A 249 10.86 -23.54 20.01
C ILE A 249 9.77 -23.20 21.05
N ILE A 250 9.38 -21.93 21.14
CA ILE A 250 8.35 -21.51 22.11
C ILE A 250 7.01 -22.18 21.83
N LEU A 251 6.60 -22.28 20.56
CA LEU A 251 5.35 -22.92 20.18
C LEU A 251 5.34 -24.44 20.42
N SER A 252 6.52 -25.08 20.44
CA SER A 252 6.64 -26.51 20.76
C SER A 252 6.45 -26.84 22.25
N MET A 253 6.58 -25.81 23.12
CA MET A 253 6.40 -25.97 24.56
C MET A 253 4.92 -26.02 24.94
N THR A 254 4.61 -26.70 26.03
CA THR A 254 3.26 -26.72 26.61
C THR A 254 2.89 -25.32 27.17
N PRO A 255 1.59 -24.99 27.28
CA PRO A 255 1.18 -23.72 27.91
C PRO A 255 1.74 -23.54 29.32
N TYR A 256 1.85 -24.63 30.09
CA TYR A 256 2.41 -24.60 31.45
C TYR A 256 3.90 -24.21 31.44
N GLU A 257 4.71 -24.77 30.56
CA GLU A 257 6.14 -24.43 30.43
C GLU A 257 6.34 -23.00 29.97
N ARG A 258 5.51 -22.49 29.07
CA ARG A 258 5.59 -21.09 28.61
C ARG A 258 5.30 -20.09 29.74
N GLU A 259 4.35 -20.42 30.64
CA GLU A 259 3.98 -19.56 31.76
C GLU A 259 4.92 -19.73 32.98
N ASN A 260 5.67 -20.83 33.06
CA ASN A 260 6.55 -21.17 34.16
C ASN A 260 7.96 -21.50 33.65
N PRO A 261 8.75 -20.54 33.17
CA PRO A 261 10.08 -20.80 32.60
C PRO A 261 11.04 -21.52 33.58
N ALA A 262 10.85 -21.38 34.87
CA ALA A 262 11.66 -22.06 35.88
C ALA A 262 11.56 -23.59 35.85
N VAL A 263 10.59 -24.17 35.14
CA VAL A 263 10.43 -25.63 34.99
C VAL A 263 11.39 -26.18 33.93
N LEU A 264 11.94 -25.32 33.09
CA LEU A 264 12.83 -25.71 31.99
C LEU A 264 14.30 -25.85 32.40
N GLY A 265 14.67 -25.55 33.64
CA GLY A 265 15.97 -25.74 34.25
C GLY A 265 16.69 -24.46 34.59
#